data_97bd33198c1755222d7f0a4256a921f5
#
_entry.id   97bd33198c1755222d7f0a4256a921f5
#
_cell.length_a   1.000
_cell.length_b   1.000
_cell.length_c   1.000
_cell.angle_alpha   90.00
_cell.angle_beta   90.00
_cell.angle_gamma   90.00
#
_symmetry.space_group_name_H-M   'P 1'
#
loop_
_entity.id
_entity.type
_entity.pdbx_description
1 polymer ?
#
loop_
_entity_poly.entity_id
_entity_poly.type
_entity_poly.pdbx_seq_one_letter_code
_entity_poly.pdbx_strand_id
1 'polypeptide(L)'
;MTCDEAEILLHALLDGELDAGHAREAEHHIAGCPRCAAQLRAFREMRSAMSEANPRYVAPPALRRRIEAALPQPRLTSRRSLLQGFALGSAVSALAATGLVGIVMRGDDEQRIMSEVVSAHLRSLQAGHLTDVVSTDQHTVKPWFNGKLDVAPPVIDLTAQGFTLVGGRLDSIDARTLGAVVYRRRSHIINLFVAQSAGAEHRSARTETVQGFNIRRWSERGLNYWAVSDLAVDELAEFSDKFESAMRGAG
;
A
#
# COMPACT_ATOMS: atom_id res chain seq x y z
N MET A 1 -24.97 5.30 -24.01
CA MET A 1 -25.41 5.15 -22.60
C MET A 1 -26.92 5.02 -22.55
N THR A 2 -27.45 4.00 -21.90
CA THR A 2 -28.89 3.81 -21.62
C THR A 2 -29.34 4.65 -20.42
N CYS A 3 -30.66 4.78 -20.18
CA CYS A 3 -31.15 5.50 -19.01
C CYS A 3 -30.77 4.81 -17.69
N ASP A 4 -30.74 3.48 -17.69
CA ASP A 4 -30.41 2.71 -16.49
C ASP A 4 -28.93 2.84 -16.13
N GLU A 5 -28.04 2.88 -17.12
CA GLU A 5 -26.62 3.19 -16.93
C GLU A 5 -26.41 4.62 -16.44
N ALA A 6 -27.15 5.59 -17.02
CA ALA A 6 -27.05 6.98 -16.61
C ALA A 6 -27.54 7.19 -15.16
N GLU A 7 -28.62 6.52 -14.74
CA GLU A 7 -29.19 6.65 -13.40
C GLU A 7 -28.19 6.30 -12.29
N ILE A 8 -27.37 5.25 -12.50
CA ILE A 8 -26.32 4.86 -11.56
C ILE A 8 -25.27 5.97 -11.40
N LEU A 9 -24.99 6.72 -12.47
CA LEU A 9 -23.95 7.76 -12.47
C LEU A 9 -24.43 9.13 -11.99
N LEU A 10 -25.77 9.37 -11.89
CA LEU A 10 -26.30 10.69 -11.53
C LEU A 10 -25.83 11.20 -10.16
N HIS A 11 -25.69 10.29 -9.18
CA HIS A 11 -25.23 10.67 -7.83
C HIS A 11 -23.74 11.04 -7.87
N ALA A 12 -22.92 10.21 -8.48
CA ALA A 12 -21.48 10.49 -8.62
C ALA A 12 -21.21 11.75 -9.46
N LEU A 13 -22.03 12.02 -10.50
CA LEU A 13 -21.98 13.26 -11.27
C LEU A 13 -22.32 14.47 -10.41
N LEU A 14 -23.37 14.36 -9.56
CA LEU A 14 -23.76 15.41 -8.65
C LEU A 14 -22.69 15.76 -7.63
N ASP A 15 -21.96 14.76 -7.14
CA ASP A 15 -20.92 14.91 -6.12
C ASP A 15 -19.53 15.22 -6.71
N GLY A 16 -19.40 15.20 -8.04
CA GLY A 16 -18.13 15.49 -8.73
C GLY A 16 -17.11 14.36 -8.62
N GLU A 17 -17.55 13.13 -8.40
CA GLU A 17 -16.71 11.94 -8.20
C GLU A 17 -16.46 11.13 -9.48
N LEU A 18 -17.01 11.58 -10.62
CA LEU A 18 -16.78 10.92 -11.90
C LEU A 18 -15.47 11.42 -12.54
N ASP A 19 -14.76 10.50 -13.20
CA ASP A 19 -13.71 10.88 -14.13
C ASP A 19 -14.27 11.62 -15.35
N ALA A 20 -13.40 12.34 -16.06
CA ALA A 20 -13.81 13.22 -17.16
C ALA A 20 -14.48 12.50 -18.34
N GLY A 21 -14.21 11.21 -18.54
CA GLY A 21 -14.82 10.39 -19.59
C GLY A 21 -16.30 10.11 -19.25
N HIS A 22 -16.53 9.48 -18.12
CA HIS A 22 -17.87 9.13 -17.65
C HIS A 22 -18.74 10.37 -17.37
N ALA A 23 -18.15 11.46 -16.86
CA ALA A 23 -18.86 12.72 -16.65
C ALA A 23 -19.40 13.25 -17.98
N ARG A 24 -18.60 13.29 -19.04
CA ARG A 24 -18.99 13.76 -20.37
C ARG A 24 -20.07 12.89 -21.00
N GLU A 25 -19.97 11.55 -20.86
CA GLU A 25 -20.98 10.63 -21.37
C GLU A 25 -22.33 10.81 -20.66
N ALA A 26 -22.31 10.94 -19.34
CA ALA A 26 -23.51 11.19 -18.54
C ALA A 26 -24.13 12.54 -18.91
N GLU A 27 -23.36 13.62 -19.01
CA GLU A 27 -23.83 14.95 -19.41
C GLU A 27 -24.42 14.94 -20.82
N HIS A 28 -23.79 14.26 -21.78
CA HIS A 28 -24.33 14.13 -23.13
C HIS A 28 -25.68 13.40 -23.14
N HIS A 29 -25.81 12.31 -22.38
CA HIS A 29 -27.07 11.59 -22.25
C HIS A 29 -28.15 12.47 -21.61
N ILE A 30 -27.85 13.18 -20.54
CA ILE A 30 -28.77 14.05 -19.82
C ILE A 30 -29.27 15.19 -20.72
N ALA A 31 -28.40 15.73 -21.60
CA ALA A 31 -28.79 16.77 -22.57
C ALA A 31 -29.84 16.28 -23.57
N GLY A 32 -29.84 14.98 -23.90
CA GLY A 32 -30.80 14.37 -24.82
C GLY A 32 -31.98 13.63 -24.18
N CYS A 33 -31.98 13.43 -22.86
CA CYS A 33 -32.99 12.62 -22.16
C CYS A 33 -33.76 13.42 -21.11
N PRO A 34 -35.06 13.78 -21.35
CA PRO A 34 -35.86 14.53 -20.41
C PRO A 34 -36.05 13.85 -19.04
N ARG A 35 -36.11 12.52 -19.01
CA ARG A 35 -36.24 11.70 -17.78
C ARG A 35 -35.04 11.89 -16.87
N CYS A 36 -33.85 11.63 -17.38
CA CYS A 36 -32.61 11.74 -16.59
C CYS A 36 -32.31 13.21 -16.22
N ALA A 37 -32.61 14.15 -17.10
CA ALA A 37 -32.52 15.59 -16.80
C ALA A 37 -33.46 16.01 -15.65
N ALA A 38 -34.70 15.49 -15.61
CA ALA A 38 -35.63 15.77 -14.53
C ALA A 38 -35.14 15.15 -13.19
N GLN A 39 -34.60 13.94 -13.23
CA GLN A 39 -34.10 13.27 -12.05
C GLN A 39 -32.89 14.02 -11.47
N LEU A 40 -31.95 14.44 -12.32
CA LEU A 40 -30.79 15.24 -11.87
C LEU A 40 -31.23 16.58 -11.27
N ARG A 41 -32.24 17.24 -11.85
CA ARG A 41 -32.80 18.47 -11.25
C ARG A 41 -33.39 18.20 -9.86
N ALA A 42 -34.18 17.12 -9.68
CA ALA A 42 -34.73 16.76 -8.38
C ALA A 42 -33.66 16.53 -7.32
N PHE A 43 -32.53 15.86 -7.69
CA PHE A 43 -31.42 15.69 -6.79
C PHE A 43 -30.73 17.01 -6.43
N ARG A 44 -30.57 17.93 -7.39
CA ARG A 44 -30.01 19.26 -7.15
C ARG A 44 -30.92 20.10 -6.22
N GLU A 45 -32.22 20.04 -6.43
CA GLU A 45 -33.20 20.71 -5.58
C GLU A 45 -33.19 20.16 -4.15
N MET A 46 -33.14 18.83 -4.00
CA MET A 46 -33.02 18.18 -2.70
C MET A 46 -31.76 18.61 -1.98
N ARG A 47 -30.59 18.61 -2.68
CA ARG A 47 -29.32 19.07 -2.14
C ARG A 47 -29.35 20.54 -1.70
N SER A 48 -29.99 21.40 -2.48
CA SER A 48 -30.17 22.82 -2.12
C SER A 48 -31.04 22.98 -0.87
N ALA A 49 -32.18 22.28 -0.80
CA ALA A 49 -33.04 22.30 0.36
C ALA A 49 -32.34 21.80 1.63
N MET A 50 -31.56 20.72 1.52
CA MET A 50 -30.73 20.22 2.63
C MET A 50 -29.66 21.23 3.07
N SER A 51 -29.06 21.93 2.11
CA SER A 51 -28.05 22.96 2.40
C SER A 51 -28.67 24.17 3.09
N GLU A 52 -29.85 24.60 2.63
CA GLU A 52 -30.62 25.73 3.21
C GLU A 52 -31.13 25.40 4.62
N ALA A 53 -31.58 24.16 4.83
CA ALA A 53 -32.02 23.70 6.15
C ALA A 53 -30.87 23.66 7.18
N ASN A 54 -29.61 23.75 6.70
CA ASN A 54 -28.42 23.79 7.51
C ASN A 54 -28.40 22.75 8.65
N PRO A 55 -28.50 21.43 8.36
CA PRO A 55 -28.58 20.37 9.38
C PRO A 55 -27.27 20.18 10.17
N ARG A 56 -26.33 21.06 9.95
CA ARG A 56 -25.02 21.00 10.62
C ARG A 56 -25.11 21.57 12.02
N TYR A 57 -24.75 20.75 12.99
CA TYR A 57 -24.58 21.20 14.36
C TYR A 57 -23.21 21.84 14.55
N VAL A 58 -23.19 22.97 15.25
CA VAL A 58 -21.92 23.61 15.64
C VAL A 58 -21.25 22.72 16.68
N ALA A 59 -20.08 22.21 16.36
CA ALA A 59 -19.35 21.39 17.31
C ALA A 59 -18.92 22.21 18.55
N PRO A 60 -19.09 21.67 19.76
CA PRO A 60 -18.64 22.37 20.97
C PRO A 60 -17.14 22.69 20.90
N PRO A 61 -16.70 23.89 21.34
CA PRO A 61 -15.28 24.26 21.33
C PRO A 61 -14.38 23.29 22.09
N ALA A 62 -14.93 22.59 23.08
CA ALA A 62 -14.21 21.56 23.82
C ALA A 62 -13.89 20.32 22.97
N LEU A 63 -14.77 19.93 22.04
CA LEU A 63 -14.52 18.80 21.13
C LEU A 63 -13.37 19.14 20.17
N ARG A 64 -13.40 20.33 19.60
CA ARG A 64 -12.33 20.81 18.71
C ARG A 64 -10.95 20.78 19.41
N ARG A 65 -10.87 21.32 20.63
CA ARG A 65 -9.63 21.28 21.43
C ARG A 65 -9.17 19.86 21.72
N ARG A 66 -10.10 18.93 21.99
CA ARG A 66 -9.74 17.51 22.22
C ARG A 66 -9.19 16.84 20.97
N ILE A 67 -9.77 17.11 19.80
CA ILE A 67 -9.29 16.57 18.52
C ILE A 67 -7.90 17.17 18.22
N GLU A 68 -7.74 18.50 18.33
CA GLU A 68 -6.47 19.18 18.09
C GLU A 68 -5.35 18.69 19.04
N ALA A 69 -5.68 18.38 20.29
CA ALA A 69 -4.74 17.81 21.26
C ALA A 69 -4.40 16.33 20.99
N ALA A 70 -5.31 15.58 20.37
CA ALA A 70 -5.10 14.18 20.01
C ALA A 70 -4.38 14.00 18.66
N LEU A 71 -4.34 15.04 17.82
CA LEU A 71 -3.57 14.99 16.57
C LEU A 71 -2.08 15.01 16.88
N PRO A 72 -1.27 14.19 16.20
CA PRO A 72 0.17 14.25 16.29
C PRO A 72 0.62 15.68 15.93
N GLN A 73 1.08 16.42 16.94
CA GLN A 73 1.63 17.75 16.70
C GLN A 73 2.88 17.59 15.84
N PRO A 74 3.00 18.26 14.69
CA PRO A 74 4.26 18.33 13.99
C PRO A 74 5.25 18.99 14.95
N ARG A 75 6.20 18.22 15.44
CA ARG A 75 7.28 18.76 16.26
C ARG A 75 8.11 19.67 15.36
N LEU A 76 7.71 20.93 15.25
CA LEU A 76 8.54 21.98 14.73
C LEU A 76 9.70 22.15 15.72
N THR A 77 10.75 21.36 15.56
CA THR A 77 12.01 21.61 16.23
C THR A 77 12.49 22.97 15.77
N SER A 78 12.26 23.97 16.62
CA SER A 78 12.69 25.33 16.37
C SER A 78 14.21 25.32 16.11
N ARG A 79 14.64 25.85 14.97
CA ARG A 79 16.06 26.00 14.65
C ARG A 79 16.84 26.77 15.76
N ARG A 80 16.14 27.57 16.56
CA ARG A 80 16.70 28.30 17.71
C ARG A 80 17.08 27.40 18.90
N SER A 81 16.31 26.33 19.18
CA SER A 81 16.65 25.39 20.25
C SER A 81 17.84 24.50 19.92
N LEU A 82 18.06 24.24 18.61
CA LEU A 82 19.25 23.52 18.15
C LEU A 82 20.54 24.36 18.28
N LEU A 83 20.45 25.70 18.07
CA LEU A 83 21.61 26.58 18.14
C LEU A 83 22.05 26.93 19.58
N GLN A 84 21.14 26.89 20.55
CA GLN A 84 21.48 27.13 21.97
C GLN A 84 22.14 25.95 22.67
N GLY A 85 21.95 24.70 22.18
CA GLY A 85 22.66 23.51 22.65
C GLY A 85 24.10 23.38 22.14
N PHE A 86 24.45 24.12 21.08
CA PHE A 86 25.77 24.01 20.42
C PHE A 86 26.91 24.78 21.15
N ALA A 87 26.59 25.64 22.11
CA ALA A 87 27.59 26.53 22.74
C ALA A 87 28.36 25.89 23.90
N LEU A 88 27.99 24.71 24.43
CA LEU A 88 28.58 24.14 25.64
C LEU A 88 28.94 22.64 25.58
N GLY A 89 29.14 22.03 24.42
CA GLY A 89 29.46 20.60 24.38
C GLY A 89 30.05 20.13 23.07
N SER A 90 31.16 20.68 22.63
CA SER A 90 31.85 20.27 21.41
C SER A 90 32.53 18.92 21.58
N ALA A 91 32.21 18.01 20.69
CA ALA A 91 32.80 16.75 20.29
C ALA A 91 31.98 15.47 20.61
N VAL A 92 31.40 15.30 21.78
CA VAL A 92 30.60 14.09 22.12
C VAL A 92 29.17 14.24 21.64
N SER A 93 28.64 15.48 21.59
CA SER A 93 27.26 15.75 21.13
C SER A 93 27.07 15.62 19.61
N ALA A 94 28.10 15.82 18.81
CA ALA A 94 28.02 15.69 17.36
C ALA A 94 27.82 14.22 16.89
N LEU A 95 28.46 13.26 17.57
CA LEU A 95 28.31 11.84 17.29
C LEU A 95 26.94 11.30 17.74
N ALA A 96 26.42 11.79 18.89
CA ALA A 96 25.10 11.41 19.36
C ALA A 96 23.96 12.01 18.51
N ALA A 97 24.10 13.26 18.05
CA ALA A 97 23.12 13.92 17.20
C ALA A 97 23.05 13.30 15.81
N THR A 98 24.19 12.95 15.21
CA THR A 98 24.22 12.25 13.89
C THR A 98 23.63 10.85 14.00
N GLY A 99 23.87 10.13 15.09
CA GLY A 99 23.25 8.82 15.35
C GLY A 99 21.73 8.92 15.52
N LEU A 100 21.23 9.90 16.29
CA LEU A 100 19.80 10.07 16.52
C LEU A 100 19.05 10.50 15.24
N VAL A 101 19.61 11.45 14.49
CA VAL A 101 19.04 11.86 13.19
C VAL A 101 19.03 10.69 12.20
N GLY A 102 20.08 9.88 12.16
CA GLY A 102 20.13 8.69 11.30
C GLY A 102 19.09 7.62 11.69
N ILE A 103 18.80 7.46 13.00
CA ILE A 103 17.77 6.52 13.48
C ILE A 103 16.36 7.01 13.11
N VAL A 104 16.08 8.31 13.29
CA VAL A 104 14.77 8.90 12.96
C VAL A 104 14.52 8.85 11.44
N MET A 105 15.50 9.23 10.64
CA MET A 105 15.37 9.18 9.17
C MET A 105 15.18 7.74 8.65
N ARG A 106 15.85 6.76 9.25
CA ARG A 106 15.65 5.35 8.90
C ARG A 106 14.27 4.83 9.29
N GLY A 107 13.71 5.30 10.41
CA GLY A 107 12.35 4.95 10.84
C GLY A 107 11.29 5.46 9.86
N ASP A 108 11.43 6.69 9.39
CA ASP A 108 10.51 7.29 8.42
C ASP A 108 10.59 6.58 7.05
N ASP A 109 11.79 6.21 6.60
CA ASP A 109 11.99 5.46 5.36
C ASP A 109 11.40 4.04 5.45
N GLU A 110 11.55 3.35 6.58
CA GLU A 110 10.96 2.03 6.78
C GLU A 110 9.42 2.09 6.75
N GLN A 111 8.80 3.05 7.43
CA GLN A 111 7.34 3.22 7.41
C GLN A 111 6.81 3.55 6.01
N ARG A 112 7.52 4.37 5.25
CA ARG A 112 7.19 4.69 3.87
C ARG A 112 7.22 3.43 3.00
N ILE A 113 8.29 2.63 3.07
CA ILE A 113 8.40 1.38 2.33
C ILE A 113 7.26 0.42 2.69
N MET A 114 6.91 0.28 3.97
CA MET A 114 5.80 -0.58 4.39
C MET A 114 4.47 -0.12 3.79
N SER A 115 4.21 1.18 3.77
CA SER A 115 3.00 1.74 3.17
C SER A 115 2.95 1.53 1.65
N GLU A 116 4.08 1.65 0.96
CA GLU A 116 4.20 1.37 -0.48
C GLU A 116 3.98 -0.12 -0.79
N VAL A 117 4.52 -1.01 0.03
CA VAL A 117 4.35 -2.46 -0.07
C VAL A 117 2.88 -2.85 0.06
N VAL A 118 2.13 -2.28 1.03
CA VAL A 118 0.69 -2.49 1.15
C VAL A 118 -0.05 -1.91 -0.06
N SER A 119 0.31 -0.72 -0.51
CA SER A 119 -0.29 -0.10 -1.69
C SER A 119 -0.08 -0.94 -2.95
N ALA A 120 1.12 -1.53 -3.13
CA ALA A 120 1.42 -2.45 -4.22
C ALA A 120 0.59 -3.74 -4.12
N HIS A 121 0.41 -4.28 -2.90
CA HIS A 121 -0.46 -5.43 -2.67
C HIS A 121 -1.91 -5.10 -3.04
N LEU A 122 -2.46 -3.99 -2.57
CA LEU A 122 -3.83 -3.56 -2.87
C LEU A 122 -4.05 -3.35 -4.38
N ARG A 123 -3.10 -2.73 -5.08
CA ARG A 123 -3.17 -2.60 -6.55
C ARG A 123 -3.24 -3.95 -7.23
N SER A 124 -2.46 -4.93 -6.75
CA SER A 124 -2.44 -6.27 -7.35
C SER A 124 -3.74 -7.05 -7.21
N LEU A 125 -4.56 -6.74 -6.21
CA LEU A 125 -5.86 -7.39 -6.02
C LEU A 125 -6.94 -6.86 -6.97
N GLN A 126 -6.67 -5.80 -7.72
CA GLN A 126 -7.57 -5.31 -8.76
C GLN A 126 -7.63 -6.29 -9.93
N ALA A 127 -8.76 -6.32 -10.63
CA ALA A 127 -8.97 -7.22 -11.76
C ALA A 127 -7.86 -7.05 -12.83
N GLY A 128 -7.24 -8.16 -13.22
CA GLY A 128 -6.20 -8.18 -14.26
C GLY A 128 -4.79 -7.75 -13.81
N HIS A 129 -4.60 -7.39 -12.51
CA HIS A 129 -3.31 -6.90 -12.00
C HIS A 129 -2.55 -7.87 -11.10
N LEU A 130 -3.09 -9.07 -10.89
CA LEU A 130 -2.50 -10.00 -9.92
C LEU A 130 -1.14 -10.53 -10.36
N THR A 131 -1.01 -10.89 -11.64
CA THR A 131 0.21 -11.51 -12.22
C THR A 131 0.40 -11.07 -13.65
N ASP A 132 1.67 -10.87 -14.08
CA ASP A 132 2.07 -10.68 -15.47
C ASP A 132 2.36 -12.04 -16.14
N VAL A 133 2.82 -13.01 -15.36
CA VAL A 133 2.96 -14.42 -15.77
C VAL A 133 2.14 -15.29 -14.84
N VAL A 134 1.17 -15.99 -15.40
CA VAL A 134 0.31 -16.94 -14.69
C VAL A 134 0.89 -18.33 -14.83
N SER A 135 1.34 -18.93 -13.74
CA SER A 135 1.80 -20.33 -13.72
C SER A 135 1.91 -20.83 -12.29
N THR A 136 1.57 -22.08 -12.08
CA THR A 136 1.82 -22.81 -10.83
C THR A 136 3.18 -23.51 -10.82
N ASP A 137 3.91 -23.46 -11.94
CA ASP A 137 5.23 -24.08 -12.08
C ASP A 137 6.34 -23.06 -11.89
N GLN A 138 7.18 -23.29 -10.88
CA GLN A 138 8.36 -22.48 -10.59
C GLN A 138 9.36 -22.40 -11.76
N HIS A 139 9.42 -23.46 -12.59
CA HIS A 139 10.29 -23.52 -13.77
C HIS A 139 9.82 -22.62 -14.91
N THR A 140 8.58 -22.15 -14.86
CA THR A 140 8.02 -21.14 -15.76
C THR A 140 8.17 -19.73 -15.17
N VAL A 141 7.83 -19.56 -13.89
CA VAL A 141 7.80 -18.24 -13.24
C VAL A 141 9.22 -17.70 -13.01
N LYS A 142 10.15 -18.52 -12.50
CA LYS A 142 11.50 -18.06 -12.21
C LYS A 142 12.26 -17.55 -13.46
N PRO A 143 12.29 -18.28 -14.61
CA PRO A 143 12.95 -17.78 -15.81
C PRO A 143 12.27 -16.54 -16.42
N TRP A 144 10.98 -16.34 -16.18
CA TRP A 144 10.27 -15.16 -16.69
C TRP A 144 10.84 -13.84 -16.14
N PHE A 145 11.39 -13.85 -14.93
CA PHE A 145 12.05 -12.68 -14.34
C PHE A 145 13.44 -12.40 -14.93
N ASN A 146 14.07 -13.40 -15.57
CA ASN A 146 15.42 -13.25 -16.13
C ASN A 146 15.44 -12.16 -17.23
N GLY A 147 16.41 -11.26 -17.14
CA GLY A 147 16.57 -10.14 -18.07
C GLY A 147 15.55 -8.99 -17.90
N LYS A 148 14.63 -9.11 -16.91
CA LYS A 148 13.69 -8.05 -16.56
C LYS A 148 14.08 -7.35 -15.25
N LEU A 149 14.85 -8.03 -14.42
CA LEU A 149 15.33 -7.55 -13.12
C LEU A 149 16.83 -7.80 -13.01
N ASP A 150 17.52 -6.96 -12.24
CA ASP A 150 18.94 -7.16 -11.92
C ASP A 150 19.14 -8.46 -11.15
N VAL A 151 18.20 -8.83 -10.29
CA VAL A 151 18.18 -10.10 -9.55
C VAL A 151 16.79 -10.72 -9.65
N ALA A 152 16.74 -11.93 -10.22
CA ALA A 152 15.50 -12.70 -10.27
C ALA A 152 15.12 -13.20 -8.86
N PRO A 153 13.86 -13.01 -8.42
CA PRO A 153 13.40 -13.53 -7.14
C PRO A 153 13.48 -15.06 -7.12
N PRO A 154 13.82 -15.67 -5.98
CA PRO A 154 13.65 -17.10 -5.82
C PRO A 154 12.15 -17.45 -5.86
N VAL A 155 11.84 -18.47 -6.65
CA VAL A 155 10.48 -19.00 -6.77
C VAL A 155 10.51 -20.44 -6.25
N ILE A 156 9.74 -20.71 -5.22
CA ILE A 156 9.72 -22.01 -4.52
C ILE A 156 8.31 -22.58 -4.62
N ASP A 157 8.21 -23.87 -4.95
CA ASP A 157 6.94 -24.59 -4.85
C ASP A 157 6.66 -24.97 -3.40
N LEU A 158 5.61 -24.41 -2.82
CA LEU A 158 5.13 -24.66 -1.47
C LEU A 158 3.72 -25.26 -1.48
N THR A 159 3.29 -25.85 -2.58
CA THR A 159 1.94 -26.40 -2.74
C THR A 159 1.67 -27.53 -1.73
N ALA A 160 2.67 -28.39 -1.49
CA ALA A 160 2.57 -29.45 -0.49
C ALA A 160 2.39 -28.91 0.95
N GLN A 161 2.78 -27.66 1.21
CA GLN A 161 2.63 -26.97 2.49
C GLN A 161 1.37 -26.08 2.53
N GLY A 162 0.54 -26.12 1.48
CA GLY A 162 -0.72 -25.40 1.40
C GLY A 162 -0.60 -23.96 0.88
N PHE A 163 0.54 -23.59 0.30
CA PHE A 163 0.79 -22.30 -0.35
C PHE A 163 1.01 -22.49 -1.84
N THR A 164 -0.04 -22.37 -2.61
CA THR A 164 0.01 -22.61 -4.07
C THR A 164 0.59 -21.41 -4.79
N LEU A 165 1.61 -21.62 -5.63
CA LEU A 165 2.13 -20.62 -6.54
C LEU A 165 1.03 -20.22 -7.55
N VAL A 166 0.85 -18.94 -7.79
CA VAL A 166 -0.13 -18.38 -8.75
C VAL A 166 0.59 -17.79 -9.95
N GLY A 167 1.76 -17.20 -9.75
CA GLY A 167 2.54 -16.59 -10.80
C GLY A 167 3.50 -15.52 -10.28
N GLY A 168 3.88 -14.60 -11.16
CA GLY A 168 4.75 -13.50 -10.84
C GLY A 168 4.41 -12.24 -11.62
N ARG A 169 4.87 -11.09 -11.14
CA ARG A 169 4.78 -9.80 -11.81
C ARG A 169 5.97 -8.90 -11.49
N LEU A 170 6.14 -7.86 -12.29
CA LEU A 170 6.98 -6.72 -11.91
C LEU A 170 6.14 -5.73 -11.10
N ASP A 171 6.77 -5.09 -10.12
CA ASP A 171 6.15 -4.03 -9.34
C ASP A 171 7.19 -2.92 -9.06
N SER A 172 6.74 -1.80 -8.51
CA SER A 172 7.61 -0.69 -8.15
C SER A 172 7.39 -0.30 -6.70
N ILE A 173 8.46 -0.32 -5.89
CA ILE A 173 8.49 0.12 -4.50
C ILE A 173 9.75 0.98 -4.33
N ASP A 174 9.62 2.14 -3.70
CA ASP A 174 10.71 3.10 -3.49
C ASP A 174 11.42 3.48 -4.82
N ALA A 175 10.62 3.73 -5.87
CA ALA A 175 11.06 4.03 -7.23
C ALA A 175 12.02 2.98 -7.85
N ARG A 176 12.04 1.75 -7.31
CA ARG A 176 12.81 0.63 -7.84
C ARG A 176 11.91 -0.45 -8.36
N THR A 177 12.23 -0.98 -9.54
CA THR A 177 11.54 -2.15 -10.07
C THR A 177 11.99 -3.40 -9.32
N LEU A 178 11.05 -4.22 -8.90
CA LEU A 178 11.30 -5.47 -8.18
C LEU A 178 10.34 -6.57 -8.60
N GLY A 179 10.66 -7.80 -8.24
CA GLY A 179 9.80 -8.95 -8.50
C GLY A 179 8.81 -9.19 -7.37
N ALA A 180 7.57 -9.47 -7.74
CA ALA A 180 6.55 -9.98 -6.84
C ALA A 180 6.18 -11.40 -7.26
N VAL A 181 6.42 -12.35 -6.36
CA VAL A 181 5.96 -13.75 -6.53
C VAL A 181 4.65 -13.91 -5.78
N VAL A 182 3.65 -14.43 -6.47
CA VAL A 182 2.28 -14.48 -5.94
C VAL A 182 1.96 -15.91 -5.52
N TYR A 183 1.58 -16.06 -4.25
CA TYR A 183 1.08 -17.30 -3.70
C TYR A 183 -0.37 -17.14 -3.24
N ARG A 184 -1.04 -18.26 -3.05
CA ARG A 184 -2.40 -18.32 -2.52
C ARG A 184 -2.49 -19.37 -1.42
N ARG A 185 -3.13 -19.01 -0.32
CA ARG A 185 -3.55 -19.92 0.72
C ARG A 185 -5.06 -19.82 0.88
N ARG A 186 -5.80 -20.87 0.52
CA ARG A 186 -7.28 -20.84 0.46
C ARG A 186 -7.77 -19.70 -0.45
N SER A 187 -8.50 -18.72 0.11
CA SER A 187 -8.95 -17.51 -0.60
C SER A 187 -7.98 -16.32 -0.51
N HIS A 188 -6.96 -16.41 0.33
CA HIS A 188 -6.05 -15.30 0.61
C HIS A 188 -4.87 -15.27 -0.37
N ILE A 189 -4.52 -14.07 -0.82
CA ILE A 189 -3.36 -13.83 -1.68
C ILE A 189 -2.19 -13.40 -0.82
N ILE A 190 -1.03 -13.98 -1.09
CA ILE A 190 0.26 -13.57 -0.52
C ILE A 190 1.11 -13.00 -1.65
N ASN A 191 1.49 -11.75 -1.56
CA ASN A 191 2.50 -11.16 -2.44
C ASN A 191 3.85 -11.18 -1.73
N LEU A 192 4.81 -11.89 -2.30
CA LEU A 192 6.19 -11.91 -1.87
C LEU A 192 7.00 -10.97 -2.75
N PHE A 193 7.24 -9.76 -2.28
CA PHE A 193 8.11 -8.79 -2.94
C PHE A 193 9.57 -9.09 -2.60
N VAL A 194 10.43 -9.03 -3.62
CA VAL A 194 11.85 -9.34 -3.48
C VAL A 194 12.69 -8.27 -4.16
N ALA A 195 13.61 -7.69 -3.42
CA ALA A 195 14.54 -6.68 -3.92
C ALA A 195 15.97 -6.99 -3.47
N GLN A 196 16.97 -6.47 -4.20
CA GLN A 196 18.36 -6.55 -3.79
C GLN A 196 18.57 -5.74 -2.50
N SER A 197 19.28 -6.35 -1.55
CA SER A 197 19.69 -5.66 -0.33
C SER A 197 20.93 -4.81 -0.56
N ALA A 198 20.96 -3.60 -0.01
CA ALA A 198 22.16 -2.76 -0.04
C ALA A 198 23.31 -3.29 0.85
N GLY A 199 23.05 -4.33 1.67
CA GLY A 199 24.02 -4.98 2.56
C GLY A 199 23.85 -6.48 2.57
N ALA A 200 24.95 -7.21 2.88
CA ALA A 200 24.94 -8.67 2.96
C ALA A 200 24.36 -9.21 4.30
N GLU A 201 23.76 -8.34 5.13
CA GLU A 201 23.32 -8.71 6.47
C GLU A 201 22.07 -9.61 6.43
N HIS A 202 22.18 -10.75 7.10
CA HIS A 202 21.02 -11.54 7.46
C HIS A 202 20.20 -10.79 8.53
N ARG A 203 18.93 -10.53 8.24
CA ARG A 203 17.99 -9.97 9.22
C ARG A 203 16.89 -10.97 9.50
N SER A 204 16.74 -11.31 10.76
CA SER A 204 15.65 -12.19 11.22
C SER A 204 14.27 -11.60 10.87
N ALA A 205 13.32 -12.49 10.60
CA ALA A 205 12.00 -12.11 10.19
C ALA A 205 11.25 -11.34 11.29
N ARG A 206 10.56 -10.25 10.89
CA ARG A 206 9.68 -9.44 11.74
C ARG A 206 8.33 -9.28 11.07
N THR A 207 7.29 -9.23 11.87
CA THR A 207 5.92 -9.01 11.38
C THR A 207 5.41 -7.67 11.89
N GLU A 208 4.79 -6.90 11.02
CA GLU A 208 4.12 -5.63 11.31
C GLU A 208 2.76 -5.63 10.63
N THR A 209 1.78 -4.94 11.24
CA THR A 209 0.45 -4.78 10.64
C THR A 209 0.27 -3.34 10.19
N VAL A 210 -0.02 -3.14 8.92
CA VAL A 210 -0.21 -1.83 8.31
C VAL A 210 -1.52 -1.85 7.52
N GLN A 211 -2.42 -0.91 7.78
CA GLN A 211 -3.72 -0.78 7.09
C GLN A 211 -4.54 -2.07 7.03
N GLY A 212 -4.46 -2.91 8.06
CA GLY A 212 -5.19 -4.18 8.12
C GLY A 212 -4.52 -5.37 7.42
N PHE A 213 -3.37 -5.18 6.80
CA PHE A 213 -2.55 -6.25 6.20
C PHE A 213 -1.35 -6.56 7.08
N ASN A 214 -1.01 -7.84 7.18
CA ASN A 214 0.19 -8.29 7.84
C ASN A 214 1.34 -8.34 6.83
N ILE A 215 2.49 -7.78 7.23
CA ILE A 215 3.72 -7.76 6.46
C ILE A 215 4.77 -8.52 7.24
N ARG A 216 5.30 -9.59 6.66
CA ARG A 216 6.44 -10.32 7.19
C ARG A 216 7.67 -9.95 6.38
N ARG A 217 8.68 -9.36 7.02
CA ARG A 217 9.92 -8.92 6.36
C ARG A 217 11.14 -9.64 6.91
N TRP A 218 12.07 -9.98 6.04
CA TRP A 218 13.37 -10.55 6.41
C TRP A 218 14.41 -10.25 5.32
N SER A 219 15.68 -10.53 5.60
CA SER A 219 16.76 -10.43 4.61
C SER A 219 17.63 -11.67 4.67
N GLU A 220 17.87 -12.29 3.53
CA GLU A 220 18.71 -13.47 3.40
C GLU A 220 19.39 -13.50 2.04
N ARG A 221 20.65 -13.93 2.00
CA ARG A 221 21.47 -14.08 0.77
C ARG A 221 21.52 -12.82 -0.09
N GLY A 222 21.63 -11.65 0.52
CA GLY A 222 21.70 -10.36 -0.19
C GLY A 222 20.38 -9.88 -0.79
N LEU A 223 19.25 -10.48 -0.39
CA LEU A 223 17.91 -10.09 -0.80
C LEU A 223 17.07 -9.67 0.40
N ASN A 224 16.22 -8.67 0.18
CA ASN A 224 15.16 -8.27 1.09
C ASN A 224 13.83 -8.85 0.61
N TYR A 225 13.05 -9.34 1.56
CA TYR A 225 11.76 -9.97 1.32
C TYR A 225 10.66 -9.25 2.14
N TRP A 226 9.51 -9.06 1.52
CA TRP A 226 8.29 -8.59 2.15
C TRP A 226 7.12 -9.48 1.70
N ALA A 227 6.66 -10.37 2.57
CA ALA A 227 5.44 -11.13 2.34
C ALA A 227 4.26 -10.35 2.91
N VAL A 228 3.26 -10.05 2.09
CA VAL A 228 2.08 -9.24 2.45
C VAL A 228 0.81 -10.01 2.17
N SER A 229 -0.09 -10.03 3.14
CA SER A 229 -1.39 -10.70 3.04
C SER A 229 -2.36 -10.20 4.13
N ASP A 230 -3.64 -10.47 3.93
CA ASP A 230 -4.69 -10.41 4.95
C ASP A 230 -4.79 -11.68 5.83
N LEU A 231 -3.87 -12.64 5.63
CA LEU A 231 -3.74 -13.83 6.49
C LEU A 231 -3.42 -13.46 7.94
N ALA A 232 -3.80 -14.33 8.88
CA ALA A 232 -3.36 -14.22 10.26
C ALA A 232 -1.82 -14.21 10.37
N VAL A 233 -1.31 -13.49 11.39
CA VAL A 233 0.14 -13.32 11.62
C VAL A 233 0.89 -14.67 11.64
N ASP A 234 0.31 -15.68 12.32
CA ASP A 234 0.93 -17.00 12.46
C ASP A 234 0.99 -17.75 11.12
N GLU A 235 -0.03 -17.62 10.27
CA GLU A 235 -0.06 -18.26 8.96
C GLU A 235 0.93 -17.60 7.98
N LEU A 236 1.07 -16.28 8.07
CA LEU A 236 2.09 -15.56 7.28
C LEU A 236 3.50 -15.85 7.78
N ALA A 237 3.68 -16.07 9.08
CA ALA A 237 4.94 -16.54 9.65
C ALA A 237 5.26 -17.97 9.16
N GLU A 238 4.28 -18.88 9.19
CA GLU A 238 4.43 -20.22 8.63
C GLU A 238 4.89 -20.18 7.17
N PHE A 239 4.29 -19.30 6.35
CA PHE A 239 4.70 -19.12 4.96
C PHE A 239 6.19 -18.75 4.85
N SER A 240 6.63 -17.72 5.59
CA SER A 240 8.03 -17.28 5.52
C SER A 240 8.99 -18.37 5.98
N ASP A 241 8.68 -19.07 7.07
CA ASP A 241 9.54 -20.10 7.64
C ASP A 241 9.70 -21.29 6.68
N LYS A 242 8.59 -21.70 6.01
CA LYS A 242 8.61 -22.74 4.97
C LYS A 242 9.40 -22.29 3.75
N PHE A 243 9.20 -21.04 3.32
CA PHE A 243 9.93 -20.47 2.18
C PHE A 243 11.43 -20.41 2.43
N GLU A 244 11.86 -19.90 3.59
CA GLU A 244 13.27 -19.84 3.97
C GLU A 244 13.89 -21.24 4.09
N SER A 245 13.16 -22.18 4.70
CA SER A 245 13.64 -23.56 4.83
C SER A 245 13.84 -24.23 3.48
N ALA A 246 12.89 -24.10 2.57
CA ALA A 246 12.99 -24.67 1.23
C ALA A 246 14.11 -24.00 0.40
N MET A 247 14.30 -22.68 0.56
CA MET A 247 15.38 -21.95 -0.09
C MET A 247 16.78 -22.40 0.40
N ARG A 248 16.91 -22.75 1.69
CA ARG A 248 18.17 -23.32 2.23
C ARG A 248 18.43 -24.73 1.73
N GLY A 249 17.39 -25.54 1.51
CA GLY A 249 17.51 -26.91 1.01
C GLY A 249 17.75 -27.02 -0.49
N ALA A 250 17.47 -25.97 -1.26
CA ALA A 250 17.65 -25.94 -2.73
C ALA A 250 19.02 -25.38 -3.18
N GLY A 251 19.90 -25.02 -2.27
CA GLY A 251 21.29 -24.54 -2.52
C GLY A 251 22.29 -25.55 -2.08
#